data_ad818f0f287e25379ff49e7976e0cc1a
#
_entry.id   ad818f0f287e25379ff49e7976e0cc1a
#
_cell.length_a   1.000
_cell.length_b   1.000
_cell.length_c   1.000
_cell.angle_alpha   90.00
_cell.angle_beta   90.00
_cell.angle_gamma   90.00
#
_symmetry.space_group_name_H-M   'P 1'
#
loop_
_entity.id
_entity.type
_entity.pdbx_description
1 polymer ?
#
loop_
_entity_poly.entity_id
_entity_poly.type
_entity_poly.pdbx_seq_one_letter_code
_entity_poly.pdbx_strand_id
1 'polypeptide(L)'
;MEIGLITDSVGHLPFDTALDLARAHGLSSVEVATGNWSEAPHADLDTLVSSTDARAEFLGQITSRGLTLSALNANGNQLHPVSGEAHDAVVRQTIELAGALDVPTVVLMSGLPGAKGDSSPNWITTAWPPENLDVLAYQWNEVAIPYWKELAAFARDHDVNLAVEACGGQLVHSASTMLRLIESVGDDAVGANLDPSHLMWMGADIPTVIRTLGKSIFHVHAKDIRINAWAAQRDGLLDTVPLTDPLERAWNYVTLGLGHPDGATFWADFVYNLRAVGYDGTLNIEHEDALVNSLEGVGRAADLLKQVTLVEPPDWTPANV
;
A
#
# COMPACT_ATOMS: atom_id res chain seq x y z
N MET A 1 5.69 15.35 -7.51
CA MET A 1 5.03 14.42 -6.56
C MET A 1 4.25 15.22 -5.54
N GLU A 2 3.15 14.67 -5.08
CA GLU A 2 2.28 15.23 -4.04
C GLU A 2 2.47 14.48 -2.72
N ILE A 3 1.97 15.06 -1.62
CA ILE A 3 1.98 14.39 -0.30
C ILE A 3 0.54 14.24 0.16
N GLY A 4 0.17 13.01 0.51
CA GLY A 4 -1.16 12.65 0.98
C GLY A 4 -1.15 11.96 2.34
N LEU A 5 -2.33 11.55 2.77
CA LEU A 5 -2.57 10.82 4.02
C LEU A 5 -3.54 9.67 3.75
N ILE A 6 -3.19 8.44 4.14
CA ILE A 6 -4.21 7.41 4.34
C ILE A 6 -4.97 7.71 5.62
N THR A 7 -6.28 7.92 5.49
CA THR A 7 -7.07 8.45 6.62
C THR A 7 -7.22 7.48 7.78
N ASP A 8 -7.02 6.18 7.54
CA ASP A 8 -6.97 5.15 8.59
C ASP A 8 -5.89 5.40 9.64
N SER A 9 -4.81 6.08 9.29
CA SER A 9 -3.78 6.54 10.25
C SER A 9 -4.35 7.36 11.41
N VAL A 10 -5.51 7.97 11.20
CA VAL A 10 -6.25 8.78 12.18
C VAL A 10 -7.73 8.34 12.25
N GLY A 11 -8.01 7.06 12.03
CA GLY A 11 -9.36 6.49 11.95
C GLY A 11 -10.24 6.68 13.18
N HIS A 12 -9.65 7.06 14.31
CA HIS A 12 -10.38 7.43 15.54
C HIS A 12 -11.00 8.84 15.47
N LEU A 13 -10.64 9.66 14.49
CA LEU A 13 -11.22 10.99 14.26
C LEU A 13 -12.43 10.90 13.33
N PRO A 14 -13.40 11.82 13.45
CA PRO A 14 -14.40 12.02 12.39
C PRO A 14 -13.74 12.39 11.06
N PHE A 15 -14.38 12.02 9.94
CA PHE A 15 -13.81 12.22 8.60
C PHE A 15 -13.46 13.69 8.29
N ASP A 16 -14.36 14.61 8.59
CA ASP A 16 -14.12 16.06 8.44
C ASP A 16 -12.89 16.53 9.21
N THR A 17 -12.69 16.02 10.42
CA THR A 17 -11.54 16.35 11.27
C THR A 17 -10.24 15.76 10.70
N ALA A 18 -10.29 14.54 10.15
CA ALA A 18 -9.13 13.92 9.47
C ALA A 18 -8.74 14.72 8.22
N LEU A 19 -9.71 15.20 7.44
CA LEU A 19 -9.47 16.06 6.28
C LEU A 19 -8.89 17.43 6.69
N ASP A 20 -9.43 18.05 7.75
CA ASP A 20 -8.91 19.32 8.29
C ASP A 20 -7.47 19.16 8.80
N LEU A 21 -7.12 18.03 9.42
CA LEU A 21 -5.76 17.68 9.82
C LEU A 21 -4.83 17.59 8.61
N ALA A 22 -5.22 16.86 7.57
CA ALA A 22 -4.44 16.75 6.34
C ALA A 22 -4.15 18.13 5.74
N ARG A 23 -5.17 18.98 5.62
CA ARG A 23 -5.02 20.36 5.17
C ARG A 23 -4.13 21.19 6.06
N ALA A 24 -4.29 21.12 7.38
CA ALA A 24 -3.49 21.89 8.34
C ALA A 24 -2.00 21.56 8.24
N HIS A 25 -1.67 20.30 7.91
CA HIS A 25 -0.31 19.87 7.62
C HIS A 25 0.11 20.11 6.16
N GLY A 26 -0.67 20.85 5.36
CA GLY A 26 -0.32 21.22 3.98
C GLY A 26 -0.21 20.03 3.03
N LEU A 27 -0.96 18.96 3.30
CA LEU A 27 -1.10 17.82 2.38
C LEU A 27 -2.08 18.20 1.27
N SER A 28 -1.94 17.57 0.10
CA SER A 28 -2.75 17.85 -1.09
C SER A 28 -3.79 16.77 -1.39
N SER A 29 -3.66 15.59 -0.78
CA SER A 29 -4.54 14.46 -1.07
C SER A 29 -4.80 13.58 0.14
N VAL A 30 -5.82 12.74 -0.01
CA VAL A 30 -6.12 11.65 0.92
C VAL A 30 -6.34 10.34 0.18
N GLU A 31 -6.05 9.25 0.84
CA GLU A 31 -6.46 7.90 0.49
C GLU A 31 -7.45 7.42 1.55
N VAL A 32 -8.51 6.73 1.13
CA VAL A 32 -9.57 6.30 2.03
C VAL A 32 -9.79 4.79 1.90
N ALA A 33 -9.75 4.10 3.03
CA ALA A 33 -10.08 2.68 3.08
C ALA A 33 -11.60 2.44 3.03
N THR A 34 -11.97 1.34 2.38
CA THR A 34 -13.36 0.99 2.06
C THR A 34 -13.83 -0.31 2.74
N GLY A 35 -12.93 -1.03 3.39
CA GLY A 35 -13.28 -2.27 4.09
C GLY A 35 -12.15 -3.29 4.15
N ASN A 36 -12.51 -4.55 4.25
CA ASN A 36 -11.64 -5.71 4.43
C ASN A 36 -10.90 -5.67 5.78
N TRP A 37 -9.57 -5.45 5.80
CA TRP A 37 -8.82 -5.36 7.07
C TRP A 37 -8.97 -4.01 7.76
N SER A 38 -9.41 -2.98 7.05
CA SER A 38 -9.85 -1.73 7.64
C SER A 38 -11.29 -1.83 8.14
N GLU A 39 -11.59 -1.16 9.24
CA GLU A 39 -12.97 -0.92 9.68
C GLU A 39 -13.68 0.16 8.82
N ALA A 40 -12.99 0.72 7.83
CA ALA A 40 -13.46 1.79 6.95
C ALA A 40 -14.12 2.97 7.70
N PRO A 41 -13.42 3.59 8.65
CA PRO A 41 -14.01 4.57 9.57
C PRO A 41 -14.54 5.81 8.86
N HIS A 42 -14.12 6.04 7.62
CA HIS A 42 -14.41 7.26 6.86
C HIS A 42 -15.20 7.02 5.57
N ALA A 43 -15.56 5.76 5.26
CA ALA A 43 -16.34 5.43 4.08
C ALA A 43 -17.36 4.33 4.39
N ASP A 44 -18.62 4.60 4.12
CA ASP A 44 -19.67 3.59 4.09
C ASP A 44 -19.79 3.09 2.63
N LEU A 45 -19.11 1.98 2.33
CA LEU A 45 -18.99 1.46 0.97
C LEU A 45 -20.36 1.16 0.34
N ASP A 46 -21.25 0.51 1.07
CA ASP A 46 -22.60 0.17 0.56
C ASP A 46 -23.40 1.41 0.21
N THR A 47 -23.36 2.44 1.06
CA THR A 47 -24.02 3.73 0.81
C THR A 47 -23.39 4.45 -0.37
N LEU A 48 -22.05 4.47 -0.47
CA LEU A 48 -21.35 5.15 -1.56
C LEU A 48 -21.54 4.47 -2.90
N VAL A 49 -21.61 3.13 -2.96
CA VAL A 49 -21.90 2.40 -4.21
C VAL A 49 -23.32 2.67 -4.67
N SER A 50 -24.28 2.69 -3.77
CA SER A 50 -25.71 2.76 -4.11
C SER A 50 -26.24 4.18 -4.37
N SER A 51 -25.59 5.24 -3.86
CA SER A 51 -26.12 6.61 -3.86
C SER A 51 -25.20 7.63 -4.52
N THR A 52 -25.66 8.23 -5.62
CA THR A 52 -24.97 9.34 -6.29
C THR A 52 -24.85 10.58 -5.39
N ASP A 53 -25.89 10.87 -4.60
CA ASP A 53 -25.88 12.00 -3.69
C ASP A 53 -24.85 11.81 -2.56
N ALA A 54 -24.76 10.58 -2.02
CA ALA A 54 -23.71 10.26 -1.01
C ALA A 54 -22.31 10.39 -1.60
N ARG A 55 -22.07 9.94 -2.84
CA ARG A 55 -20.77 10.16 -3.52
C ARG A 55 -20.46 11.63 -3.70
N ALA A 56 -21.44 12.44 -4.11
CA ALA A 56 -21.26 13.87 -4.27
C ALA A 56 -20.93 14.57 -2.95
N GLU A 57 -21.61 14.19 -1.87
CA GLU A 57 -21.31 14.70 -0.52
C GLU A 57 -19.91 14.28 -0.06
N PHE A 58 -19.55 13.02 -0.21
CA PHE A 58 -18.23 12.47 0.16
C PHE A 58 -17.10 13.22 -0.58
N LEU A 59 -17.16 13.34 -1.90
CA LEU A 59 -16.20 14.12 -2.67
C LEU A 59 -16.22 15.61 -2.31
N GLY A 60 -17.40 16.15 -2.04
CA GLY A 60 -17.56 17.55 -1.64
C GLY A 60 -16.84 17.86 -0.32
N GLN A 61 -16.83 16.94 0.64
CA GLN A 61 -16.09 17.11 1.89
C GLN A 61 -14.57 17.21 1.63
N ILE A 62 -14.03 16.40 0.71
CA ILE A 62 -12.61 16.38 0.35
C ILE A 62 -12.25 17.65 -0.44
N THR A 63 -12.98 17.91 -1.53
CA THR A 63 -12.64 18.97 -2.49
C THR A 63 -12.87 20.37 -1.95
N SER A 64 -13.85 20.57 -1.05
CA SER A 64 -14.07 21.86 -0.38
C SER A 64 -12.88 22.32 0.49
N ARG A 65 -12.01 21.37 0.85
CA ARG A 65 -10.76 21.64 1.59
C ARG A 65 -9.55 21.80 0.67
N GLY A 66 -9.75 21.72 -0.65
CA GLY A 66 -8.66 21.77 -1.63
C GLY A 66 -7.82 20.48 -1.64
N LEU A 67 -8.38 19.39 -1.16
CA LEU A 67 -7.77 18.05 -1.21
C LEU A 67 -8.30 17.28 -2.42
N THR A 68 -7.52 16.30 -2.87
CA THR A 68 -7.93 15.29 -3.86
C THR A 68 -8.03 13.91 -3.23
N LEU A 69 -8.83 13.02 -3.81
CA LEU A 69 -8.86 11.61 -3.43
C LEU A 69 -7.89 10.86 -4.34
N SER A 70 -6.73 10.48 -3.79
CA SER A 70 -5.63 9.86 -4.57
C SER A 70 -5.86 8.39 -4.87
N ALA A 71 -6.49 7.67 -3.95
CA ALA A 71 -6.81 6.26 -4.08
C ALA A 71 -7.93 5.84 -3.11
N LEU A 72 -8.57 4.72 -3.42
CA LEU A 72 -9.34 3.94 -2.45
C LEU A 72 -8.54 2.69 -2.06
N ASN A 73 -8.67 2.23 -0.81
CA ASN A 73 -7.92 1.10 -0.29
C ASN A 73 -8.85 -0.02 0.20
N ALA A 74 -8.63 -1.23 -0.32
CA ALA A 74 -9.37 -2.45 0.02
C ALA A 74 -8.42 -3.58 0.46
N ASN A 75 -7.34 -3.24 1.19
CA ASN A 75 -6.36 -4.21 1.67
C ASN A 75 -7.01 -5.34 2.44
N GLY A 76 -6.76 -6.59 1.99
CA GLY A 76 -7.34 -7.79 2.56
C GLY A 76 -6.76 -9.06 1.98
N ASN A 77 -7.49 -10.17 2.08
CA ASN A 77 -7.09 -11.44 1.50
C ASN A 77 -8.23 -12.05 0.67
N GLN A 78 -8.43 -11.55 -0.52
CA GLN A 78 -9.43 -12.03 -1.49
C GLN A 78 -9.16 -13.45 -2.03
N LEU A 79 -7.98 -14.00 -1.73
CA LEU A 79 -7.63 -15.40 -2.06
C LEU A 79 -7.67 -16.33 -0.83
N HIS A 80 -8.17 -15.86 0.31
CA HIS A 80 -8.29 -16.67 1.50
C HIS A 80 -9.24 -17.85 1.26
N PRO A 81 -8.86 -19.10 1.60
CA PRO A 81 -9.66 -20.28 1.27
C PRO A 81 -11.10 -20.29 1.79
N VAL A 82 -11.37 -19.56 2.87
CA VAL A 82 -12.70 -19.50 3.53
C VAL A 82 -13.36 -18.14 3.40
N SER A 83 -12.65 -17.04 3.67
CA SER A 83 -13.20 -15.68 3.67
C SER A 83 -12.93 -14.89 2.38
N GLY A 84 -12.26 -15.49 1.40
CA GLY A 84 -11.83 -14.81 0.18
C GLY A 84 -12.98 -14.21 -0.61
N GLU A 85 -14.11 -14.89 -0.70
CA GLU A 85 -15.32 -14.39 -1.41
C GLU A 85 -15.85 -13.08 -0.80
N ALA A 86 -15.86 -12.97 0.53
CA ALA A 86 -16.28 -11.75 1.20
C ALA A 86 -15.29 -10.59 0.96
N HIS A 87 -13.98 -10.88 0.98
CA HIS A 87 -12.96 -9.88 0.67
C HIS A 87 -13.00 -9.46 -0.81
N ASP A 88 -13.24 -10.40 -1.74
CA ASP A 88 -13.39 -10.10 -3.17
C ASP A 88 -14.60 -9.19 -3.44
N ALA A 89 -15.72 -9.42 -2.73
CA ALA A 89 -16.89 -8.56 -2.86
C ALA A 89 -16.57 -7.10 -2.51
N VAL A 90 -15.84 -6.85 -1.43
CA VAL A 90 -15.37 -5.50 -1.06
C VAL A 90 -14.43 -4.93 -2.13
N VAL A 91 -13.48 -5.72 -2.63
CA VAL A 91 -12.55 -5.27 -3.70
C VAL A 91 -13.33 -4.84 -4.94
N ARG A 92 -14.31 -5.64 -5.41
CA ARG A 92 -15.11 -5.31 -6.61
C ARG A 92 -15.97 -4.08 -6.39
N GLN A 93 -16.65 -3.96 -5.26
CA GLN A 93 -17.42 -2.76 -4.93
C GLN A 93 -16.51 -1.52 -4.83
N THR A 94 -15.28 -1.65 -4.34
CA THR A 94 -14.30 -0.56 -4.29
C THR A 94 -13.88 -0.13 -5.69
N ILE A 95 -13.67 -1.08 -6.61
CA ILE A 95 -13.37 -0.77 -8.03
C ILE A 95 -14.54 -0.03 -8.69
N GLU A 96 -15.78 -0.51 -8.50
CA GLU A 96 -16.98 0.17 -9.01
C GLU A 96 -17.10 1.59 -8.43
N LEU A 97 -16.83 1.75 -7.13
CA LEU A 97 -16.84 3.06 -6.48
C LEU A 97 -15.76 3.98 -7.04
N ALA A 98 -14.54 3.47 -7.21
CA ALA A 98 -13.42 4.22 -7.76
C ALA A 98 -13.73 4.75 -9.16
N GLY A 99 -14.27 3.90 -10.06
CA GLY A 99 -14.74 4.32 -11.37
C GLY A 99 -15.86 5.35 -11.32
N ALA A 100 -16.82 5.20 -10.39
CA ALA A 100 -17.93 6.15 -10.22
C ALA A 100 -17.50 7.51 -9.63
N LEU A 101 -16.33 7.58 -8.99
CA LEU A 101 -15.73 8.78 -8.39
C LEU A 101 -14.62 9.38 -9.25
N ASP A 102 -14.31 8.82 -10.42
CA ASP A 102 -13.14 9.17 -11.24
C ASP A 102 -11.80 9.07 -10.47
N VAL A 103 -11.70 8.10 -9.55
CA VAL A 103 -10.47 7.81 -8.79
C VAL A 103 -9.68 6.73 -9.53
N PRO A 104 -8.48 7.04 -10.04
CA PRO A 104 -7.80 6.14 -10.97
C PRO A 104 -7.16 4.91 -10.31
N THR A 105 -7.10 4.83 -8.98
CA THR A 105 -6.30 3.83 -8.28
C THR A 105 -7.06 3.18 -7.13
N VAL A 106 -7.06 1.86 -7.11
CA VAL A 106 -7.44 1.06 -5.95
C VAL A 106 -6.20 0.34 -5.42
N VAL A 107 -5.88 0.56 -4.14
CA VAL A 107 -4.82 -0.14 -3.42
C VAL A 107 -5.40 -1.40 -2.80
N LEU A 108 -4.69 -2.51 -2.98
CA LEU A 108 -5.09 -3.80 -2.41
C LEU A 108 -3.87 -4.73 -2.27
N MET A 109 -4.00 -5.79 -1.48
CA MET A 109 -2.97 -6.83 -1.40
C MET A 109 -3.18 -7.94 -2.42
N SER A 110 -2.14 -8.73 -2.68
CA SER A 110 -2.22 -9.83 -3.66
C SER A 110 -3.16 -10.96 -3.27
N GLY A 111 -3.49 -11.05 -2.00
CA GLY A 111 -4.08 -12.24 -1.42
C GLY A 111 -3.06 -13.36 -1.18
N LEU A 112 -3.42 -14.29 -0.31
CA LEU A 112 -2.64 -15.49 0.00
C LEU A 112 -3.56 -16.71 0.05
N PRO A 113 -3.47 -17.64 -0.94
CA PRO A 113 -4.19 -18.89 -0.89
C PRO A 113 -3.62 -19.88 0.13
N GLY A 114 -4.39 -20.91 0.44
CA GLY A 114 -3.88 -22.14 1.09
C GLY A 114 -3.15 -23.07 0.13
N ALA A 115 -2.68 -24.21 0.61
CA ALA A 115 -2.39 -25.34 -0.23
C ALA A 115 -3.71 -25.97 -0.73
N LYS A 116 -3.64 -26.84 -1.71
CA LYS A 116 -4.84 -27.44 -2.32
C LYS A 116 -5.66 -28.23 -1.29
N GLY A 117 -6.87 -27.75 -1.04
CA GLY A 117 -7.80 -28.34 -0.06
C GLY A 117 -7.66 -27.80 1.36
N ASP A 118 -6.74 -26.90 1.63
CA ASP A 118 -6.60 -26.27 2.94
C ASP A 118 -7.67 -25.19 3.17
N SER A 119 -8.01 -24.99 4.43
CA SER A 119 -8.90 -23.92 4.89
C SER A 119 -8.17 -22.69 5.44
N SER A 120 -6.84 -22.71 5.48
CA SER A 120 -5.98 -21.62 5.96
C SER A 120 -5.00 -21.16 4.88
N PRO A 121 -4.70 -19.87 4.82
CA PRO A 121 -3.63 -19.36 3.95
C PRO A 121 -2.28 -19.99 4.34
N ASN A 122 -1.39 -20.17 3.36
CA ASN A 122 -0.09 -20.75 3.60
C ASN A 122 1.02 -19.92 2.93
N TRP A 123 1.77 -19.15 3.74
CA TRP A 123 2.87 -18.33 3.26
C TRP A 123 4.15 -19.14 3.18
N ILE A 124 4.59 -19.46 1.97
CA ILE A 124 5.82 -20.19 1.70
C ILE A 124 6.99 -19.22 1.61
N THR A 125 7.90 -19.30 2.58
CA THR A 125 9.09 -18.42 2.71
C THR A 125 10.39 -19.05 2.27
N THR A 126 10.40 -20.38 1.98
CA THR A 126 11.59 -21.13 1.57
C THR A 126 11.22 -22.26 0.61
N ALA A 127 12.14 -22.57 -0.30
CA ALA A 127 11.99 -23.67 -1.26
C ALA A 127 12.16 -25.09 -0.64
N TRP A 128 12.58 -25.16 0.61
CA TRP A 128 12.76 -26.42 1.33
C TRP A 128 11.77 -26.49 2.51
N PRO A 129 11.11 -27.63 2.72
CA PRO A 129 11.17 -28.88 1.96
C PRO A 129 10.55 -28.76 0.55
N PRO A 130 10.86 -29.72 -0.38
CA PRO A 130 10.49 -29.56 -1.80
C PRO A 130 8.99 -29.46 -2.08
N GLU A 131 8.12 -30.01 -1.23
CA GLU A 131 6.67 -29.85 -1.31
C GLU A 131 6.20 -28.38 -1.23
N ASN A 132 7.00 -27.47 -0.70
CA ASN A 132 6.73 -26.04 -0.71
C ASN A 132 6.62 -25.50 -2.15
N LEU A 133 7.40 -26.03 -3.07
CA LEU A 133 7.35 -25.64 -4.48
C LEU A 133 6.06 -26.08 -5.16
N ASP A 134 5.51 -27.24 -4.77
CA ASP A 134 4.23 -27.72 -5.28
C ASP A 134 3.08 -26.83 -4.77
N VAL A 135 3.14 -26.42 -3.49
CA VAL A 135 2.18 -25.45 -2.92
C VAL A 135 2.25 -24.12 -3.66
N LEU A 136 3.46 -23.57 -3.86
CA LEU A 136 3.65 -22.32 -4.62
C LEU A 136 3.14 -22.43 -6.06
N ALA A 137 3.39 -23.56 -6.73
CA ALA A 137 2.90 -23.77 -8.09
C ALA A 137 1.37 -23.76 -8.14
N TYR A 138 0.71 -24.42 -7.20
CA TYR A 138 -0.76 -24.39 -7.07
C TYR A 138 -1.28 -22.98 -6.78
N GLN A 139 -0.72 -22.29 -5.77
CA GLN A 139 -1.13 -20.93 -5.38
C GLN A 139 -1.06 -19.97 -6.55
N TRP A 140 0.02 -20.00 -7.31
CA TRP A 140 0.21 -19.11 -8.45
C TRP A 140 -0.63 -19.52 -9.67
N ASN A 141 -0.53 -20.75 -10.10
CA ASN A 141 -1.01 -21.14 -11.43
C ASN A 141 -2.50 -21.51 -11.43
N GLU A 142 -2.99 -22.12 -10.33
CA GLU A 142 -4.38 -22.58 -10.25
C GLU A 142 -5.29 -21.57 -9.52
N VAL A 143 -4.73 -20.67 -8.68
CA VAL A 143 -5.55 -19.73 -7.90
C VAL A 143 -5.29 -18.28 -8.30
N ALA A 144 -4.07 -17.76 -8.08
CA ALA A 144 -3.82 -16.33 -8.18
C ALA A 144 -3.88 -15.81 -9.63
N ILE A 145 -3.17 -16.42 -10.57
CA ILE A 145 -3.11 -15.94 -11.96
C ILE A 145 -4.49 -15.91 -12.62
N PRO A 146 -5.36 -16.95 -12.52
CA PRO A 146 -6.71 -16.88 -13.06
C PRO A 146 -7.53 -15.77 -12.44
N TYR A 147 -7.51 -15.64 -11.11
CA TYR A 147 -8.23 -14.58 -10.39
C TYR A 147 -7.79 -13.19 -10.82
N TRP A 148 -6.48 -12.93 -10.83
CA TRP A 148 -5.94 -11.60 -11.15
C TRP A 148 -6.17 -11.19 -12.61
N LYS A 149 -6.24 -12.16 -13.55
CA LYS A 149 -6.62 -11.86 -14.94
C LYS A 149 -8.08 -11.39 -15.05
N GLU A 150 -8.97 -12.01 -14.30
CA GLU A 150 -10.37 -11.61 -14.26
C GLU A 150 -10.53 -10.25 -13.58
N LEU A 151 -9.87 -10.05 -12.43
CA LEU A 151 -9.96 -8.80 -11.68
C LEU A 151 -9.36 -7.61 -12.46
N ALA A 152 -8.25 -7.82 -13.16
CA ALA A 152 -7.64 -6.79 -14.01
C ALA A 152 -8.57 -6.37 -15.15
N ALA A 153 -9.21 -7.31 -15.81
CA ALA A 153 -10.21 -7.01 -16.84
C ALA A 153 -11.37 -6.22 -16.26
N PHE A 154 -11.87 -6.61 -15.09
CA PHE A 154 -12.93 -5.91 -14.39
C PHE A 154 -12.53 -4.46 -14.01
N ALA A 155 -11.33 -4.26 -13.50
CA ALA A 155 -10.81 -2.94 -13.14
C ALA A 155 -10.66 -2.04 -14.38
N ARG A 156 -10.14 -2.58 -15.49
CA ARG A 156 -10.02 -1.84 -16.75
C ARG A 156 -11.39 -1.41 -17.30
N ASP A 157 -12.42 -2.25 -17.19
CA ASP A 157 -13.79 -1.89 -17.62
C ASP A 157 -14.38 -0.73 -16.79
N HIS A 158 -13.75 -0.37 -15.66
CA HIS A 158 -14.11 0.76 -14.80
C HIS A 158 -13.08 1.91 -14.85
N ASP A 159 -12.08 1.86 -15.75
CA ASP A 159 -10.99 2.83 -15.86
C ASP A 159 -10.13 2.94 -14.58
N VAL A 160 -9.96 1.84 -13.83
CA VAL A 160 -9.26 1.76 -12.55
C VAL A 160 -7.98 0.93 -12.67
N ASN A 161 -6.90 1.43 -12.08
CA ASN A 161 -5.65 0.73 -11.88
C ASN A 161 -5.62 0.04 -10.51
N LEU A 162 -5.09 -1.17 -10.48
CA LEU A 162 -4.88 -1.97 -9.27
C LEU A 162 -3.44 -1.83 -8.80
N ALA A 163 -3.24 -1.10 -7.71
CA ALA A 163 -1.93 -0.91 -7.09
C ALA A 163 -1.73 -1.95 -5.98
N VAL A 164 -1.02 -3.03 -6.31
CA VAL A 164 -0.82 -4.17 -5.40
C VAL A 164 0.29 -3.87 -4.40
N GLU A 165 -0.03 -3.98 -3.11
CA GLU A 165 0.95 -3.82 -2.04
C GLU A 165 1.70 -5.12 -1.76
N ALA A 166 3.03 -5.09 -1.91
CA ALA A 166 3.90 -6.20 -1.57
C ALA A 166 4.12 -6.24 -0.05
N CYS A 167 3.66 -7.32 0.59
CA CYS A 167 3.68 -7.43 2.05
C CYS A 167 4.08 -8.85 2.50
N GLY A 168 4.77 -8.95 3.63
CA GLY A 168 5.00 -10.25 4.30
C GLY A 168 3.67 -10.90 4.67
N GLY A 169 3.57 -12.22 4.50
CA GLY A 169 2.31 -12.94 4.69
C GLY A 169 1.36 -12.85 3.49
N GLN A 170 1.83 -12.33 2.35
CA GLN A 170 1.11 -12.28 1.09
C GLN A 170 1.83 -13.07 0.00
N LEU A 171 1.11 -13.45 -1.07
CA LEU A 171 1.72 -14.16 -2.20
C LEU A 171 2.74 -13.26 -2.92
N VAL A 172 2.42 -11.96 -3.07
CA VAL A 172 3.35 -10.94 -3.52
C VAL A 172 3.97 -10.26 -2.30
N HIS A 173 5.27 -10.49 -2.10
CA HIS A 173 6.02 -10.00 -0.95
C HIS A 173 7.43 -9.48 -1.29
N SER A 174 7.75 -9.38 -2.58
CA SER A 174 9.05 -8.90 -3.07
C SER A 174 8.91 -8.31 -4.46
N ALA A 175 9.92 -7.57 -4.93
CA ALA A 175 9.96 -7.06 -6.30
C ALA A 175 9.81 -8.18 -7.34
N SER A 176 10.45 -9.34 -7.13
CA SER A 176 10.38 -10.48 -8.05
C SER A 176 8.98 -11.10 -8.10
N THR A 177 8.29 -11.21 -6.97
CA THR A 177 6.92 -11.74 -6.94
C THR A 177 5.92 -10.74 -7.49
N MET A 178 6.17 -9.43 -7.35
CA MET A 178 5.40 -8.37 -7.99
C MET A 178 5.52 -8.43 -9.52
N LEU A 179 6.74 -8.49 -10.04
CA LEU A 179 6.95 -8.64 -11.49
C LEU A 179 6.33 -9.93 -12.03
N ARG A 180 6.44 -11.04 -11.29
CA ARG A 180 5.77 -12.28 -11.65
C ARG A 180 4.26 -12.10 -11.80
N LEU A 181 3.61 -11.39 -10.87
CA LEU A 181 2.18 -11.09 -10.96
C LEU A 181 1.87 -10.29 -12.22
N ILE A 182 2.54 -9.14 -12.40
CA ILE A 182 2.34 -8.24 -13.53
C ILE A 182 2.52 -8.96 -14.87
N GLU A 183 3.63 -9.69 -15.03
CA GLU A 183 3.94 -10.45 -16.25
C GLU A 183 2.94 -11.58 -16.52
N SER A 184 2.50 -12.28 -15.46
CA SER A 184 1.57 -13.42 -15.60
C SER A 184 0.15 -12.96 -15.91
N VAL A 185 -0.27 -11.82 -15.39
CA VAL A 185 -1.56 -11.20 -15.71
C VAL A 185 -1.53 -10.62 -17.12
N GLY A 186 -0.46 -9.89 -17.46
CA GLY A 186 -0.25 -9.32 -18.78
C GLY A 186 -1.26 -8.22 -19.12
N ASP A 187 -1.70 -7.45 -18.12
CA ASP A 187 -2.66 -6.35 -18.23
C ASP A 187 -2.07 -5.10 -17.58
N ASP A 188 -2.15 -3.97 -18.27
CA ASP A 188 -1.60 -2.70 -17.84
C ASP A 188 -2.35 -2.08 -16.62
N ALA A 189 -3.50 -2.63 -16.25
CA ALA A 189 -4.25 -2.21 -15.07
C ALA A 189 -3.60 -2.68 -13.75
N VAL A 190 -2.60 -3.58 -13.76
CA VAL A 190 -1.95 -4.11 -12.55
C VAL A 190 -0.55 -3.56 -12.40
N GLY A 191 -0.30 -2.90 -11.25
CA GLY A 191 1.00 -2.38 -10.86
C GLY A 191 1.21 -2.46 -9.35
N ALA A 192 2.23 -1.78 -8.87
CA ALA A 192 2.62 -1.81 -7.47
C ALA A 192 2.12 -0.59 -6.69
N ASN A 193 1.58 -0.82 -5.49
CA ASN A 193 1.70 0.14 -4.41
C ASN A 193 3.01 -0.15 -3.70
N LEU A 194 3.94 0.78 -3.74
CA LEU A 194 5.23 0.63 -3.07
C LEU A 194 5.14 1.15 -1.64
N ASP A 195 5.04 0.23 -0.70
CA ASP A 195 5.33 0.47 0.71
C ASP A 195 6.74 -0.04 1.04
N PRO A 196 7.71 0.84 1.30
CA PRO A 196 9.07 0.41 1.58
C PRO A 196 9.19 -0.35 2.92
N SER A 197 8.32 -0.07 3.88
CA SER A 197 8.41 -0.65 5.22
C SER A 197 8.32 -2.17 5.22
N HIS A 198 7.41 -2.72 4.42
CA HIS A 198 7.25 -4.16 4.29
C HIS A 198 8.48 -4.85 3.70
N LEU A 199 9.12 -4.20 2.74
CA LEU A 199 10.28 -4.76 2.04
C LEU A 199 11.57 -4.58 2.84
N MET A 200 11.69 -3.50 3.61
CA MET A 200 12.88 -3.21 4.44
C MET A 200 13.12 -4.27 5.50
N TRP A 201 12.08 -4.70 6.25
CA TRP A 201 12.29 -5.74 7.26
C TRP A 201 12.61 -7.11 6.65
N MET A 202 12.19 -7.36 5.41
CA MET A 202 12.56 -8.57 4.65
C MET A 202 13.94 -8.47 4.01
N GLY A 203 14.66 -7.34 4.20
CA GLY A 203 16.06 -7.17 3.79
C GLY A 203 16.24 -6.66 2.35
N ALA A 204 15.20 -6.12 1.72
CA ALA A 204 15.33 -5.53 0.39
C ALA A 204 15.97 -4.14 0.44
N ASP A 205 16.80 -3.84 -0.57
CA ASP A 205 17.34 -2.50 -0.83
C ASP A 205 16.32 -1.69 -1.64
N ILE A 206 15.75 -0.66 -1.04
CA ILE A 206 14.61 0.06 -1.61
C ILE A 206 14.95 0.81 -2.92
N PRO A 207 16.09 1.51 -3.05
CA PRO A 207 16.50 2.06 -4.34
C PRO A 207 16.55 1.02 -5.46
N THR A 208 17.05 -0.17 -5.18
CA THR A 208 17.07 -1.29 -6.13
C THR A 208 15.65 -1.77 -6.48
N VAL A 209 14.75 -1.86 -5.48
CA VAL A 209 13.33 -2.21 -5.71
C VAL A 209 12.66 -1.18 -6.62
N ILE A 210 12.82 0.12 -6.34
CA ILE A 210 12.24 1.20 -7.16
C ILE A 210 12.71 1.07 -8.62
N ARG A 211 14.01 0.90 -8.85
CA ARG A 211 14.56 0.75 -10.20
C ARG A 211 14.08 -0.52 -10.89
N THR A 212 13.88 -1.59 -10.14
CA THR A 212 13.39 -2.88 -10.66
C THR A 212 11.93 -2.80 -11.09
N LEU A 213 11.07 -2.17 -10.29
CA LEU A 213 9.65 -1.99 -10.59
C LEU A 213 9.41 -0.89 -11.64
N GLY A 214 10.22 0.18 -11.60
CA GLY A 214 10.17 1.24 -12.60
C GLY A 214 8.78 1.84 -12.78
N LYS A 215 8.29 1.84 -14.00
CA LYS A 215 6.96 2.38 -14.36
C LYS A 215 5.79 1.57 -13.84
N SER A 216 6.03 0.38 -13.30
CA SER A 216 4.98 -0.41 -12.67
C SER A 216 4.60 0.09 -11.27
N ILE A 217 5.26 1.12 -10.74
CA ILE A 217 4.86 1.77 -9.48
C ILE A 217 3.70 2.73 -9.80
N PHE A 218 2.51 2.39 -9.34
CA PHE A 218 1.29 3.17 -9.55
C PHE A 218 0.95 4.05 -8.35
N HIS A 219 1.34 3.61 -7.15
CA HIS A 219 1.04 4.29 -5.89
C HIS A 219 2.18 4.08 -4.89
N VAL A 220 2.23 4.91 -3.84
CA VAL A 220 3.29 4.85 -2.83
C VAL A 220 2.71 5.12 -1.45
N HIS A 221 2.96 4.22 -0.51
CA HIS A 221 2.80 4.47 0.91
C HIS A 221 4.14 4.92 1.52
N ALA A 222 4.12 6.02 2.23
CA ALA A 222 5.25 6.49 3.00
C ALA A 222 5.10 6.00 4.44
N LYS A 223 5.64 4.81 4.69
CA LYS A 223 5.66 4.13 5.99
C LYS A 223 7.08 3.67 6.31
N ASP A 224 7.49 3.76 7.56
CA ASP A 224 8.84 3.44 8.02
C ASP A 224 8.84 2.26 8.99
N ILE A 225 9.99 1.57 9.11
CA ILE A 225 10.19 0.50 10.08
C ILE A 225 11.47 0.71 10.85
N ARG A 226 11.49 0.21 12.07
CA ARG A 226 12.67 0.16 12.90
C ARG A 226 13.00 -1.28 13.29
N ILE A 227 14.23 -1.69 13.01
CA ILE A 227 14.75 -2.98 13.48
C ILE A 227 15.15 -2.84 14.94
N ASN A 228 14.59 -3.69 15.80
CA ASN A 228 15.01 -3.84 17.18
C ASN A 228 16.21 -4.81 17.23
N ALA A 229 17.40 -4.23 17.28
CA ALA A 229 18.63 -4.98 17.05
C ALA A 229 18.82 -6.16 18.02
N TRP A 230 18.43 -6.03 19.31
CA TRP A 230 18.63 -7.11 20.26
C TRP A 230 17.73 -8.33 19.98
N ALA A 231 16.48 -8.11 19.61
CA ALA A 231 15.54 -9.17 19.23
C ALA A 231 15.93 -9.77 17.88
N ALA A 232 16.22 -8.92 16.89
CA ALA A 232 16.62 -9.36 15.55
C ALA A 232 17.95 -10.16 15.54
N GLN A 233 18.91 -9.82 16.39
CA GLN A 233 20.16 -10.58 16.51
C GLN A 233 19.97 -11.93 17.20
N ARG A 234 18.96 -12.06 18.04
CA ARG A 234 18.62 -13.32 18.72
C ARG A 234 17.80 -14.26 17.81
N ASP A 235 16.75 -13.72 17.16
CA ASP A 235 15.69 -14.53 16.55
C ASP A 235 15.60 -14.37 15.01
N GLY A 236 16.31 -13.41 14.43
CA GLY A 236 16.13 -13.00 13.02
C GLY A 236 14.95 -12.06 12.83
N LEU A 237 14.46 -11.94 11.57
CA LEU A 237 13.41 -10.99 11.21
C LEU A 237 12.06 -11.65 10.88
N LEU A 238 11.99 -12.97 10.75
CA LEU A 238 10.73 -13.71 10.65
C LEU A 238 10.13 -13.84 12.05
N ASP A 239 9.39 -12.81 12.46
CA ASP A 239 8.91 -12.61 13.80
C ASP A 239 7.40 -12.84 13.89
N THR A 240 6.98 -13.57 14.93
CA THR A 240 5.57 -13.88 15.25
C THR A 240 5.12 -13.28 16.58
N VAL A 241 5.94 -12.44 17.20
CA VAL A 241 5.56 -11.70 18.42
C VAL A 241 4.41 -10.74 18.08
N PRO A 242 3.34 -10.67 18.89
CA PRO A 242 2.20 -9.80 18.62
C PRO A 242 2.58 -8.32 18.43
N LEU A 243 1.89 -7.62 17.54
CA LEU A 243 2.08 -6.17 17.30
C LEU A 243 1.82 -5.33 18.56
N THR A 244 1.05 -5.85 19.51
CA THR A 244 0.77 -5.23 20.81
C THR A 244 1.95 -5.28 21.79
N ASP A 245 3.04 -5.97 21.43
CA ASP A 245 4.24 -6.11 22.26
C ASP A 245 5.50 -5.56 21.55
N PRO A 246 5.54 -4.26 21.24
CA PRO A 246 6.55 -3.67 20.35
C PRO A 246 7.97 -3.75 20.89
N LEU A 247 8.17 -3.91 22.20
CA LEU A 247 9.49 -3.97 22.80
C LEU A 247 10.18 -5.34 22.63
N GLU A 248 9.39 -6.41 22.44
CA GLU A 248 9.89 -7.77 22.25
C GLU A 248 10.05 -8.16 20.79
N ARG A 249 9.47 -7.38 19.88
CA ARG A 249 9.50 -7.64 18.44
C ARG A 249 10.88 -7.36 17.83
N ALA A 250 11.20 -8.13 16.78
CA ALA A 250 12.41 -7.91 15.99
C ALA A 250 12.37 -6.63 15.13
N TRP A 251 11.18 -6.19 14.76
CA TRP A 251 10.95 -4.95 14.02
C TRP A 251 9.55 -4.39 14.31
N ASN A 252 9.39 -3.09 14.14
CA ASN A 252 8.11 -2.40 14.33
C ASN A 252 7.92 -1.34 13.24
N TYR A 253 6.67 -1.11 12.84
CA TYR A 253 6.30 0.10 12.13
C TYR A 253 6.50 1.30 13.07
N VAL A 254 7.02 2.38 12.52
CA VAL A 254 7.30 3.60 13.29
C VAL A 254 7.01 4.84 12.48
N THR A 255 6.89 5.96 13.15
CA THR A 255 6.79 7.28 12.55
C THR A 255 7.89 7.50 11.51
N LEU A 256 7.52 8.02 10.36
CA LEU A 256 8.40 8.29 9.23
C LEU A 256 9.65 9.08 9.66
N GLY A 257 10.81 8.58 9.30
CA GLY A 257 12.12 9.15 9.67
C GLY A 257 12.66 8.70 11.02
N LEU A 258 11.91 7.92 11.81
CA LEU A 258 12.40 7.37 13.08
C LEU A 258 12.87 5.90 12.96
N GLY A 259 12.69 5.30 11.79
CA GLY A 259 12.96 3.89 11.55
C GLY A 259 14.30 3.62 10.90
N HIS A 260 14.44 3.95 9.64
CA HIS A 260 15.67 3.68 8.88
C HIS A 260 16.88 4.40 9.51
N PRO A 261 18.06 3.72 9.63
CA PRO A 261 19.24 4.31 10.27
C PRO A 261 19.68 5.64 9.68
N ASP A 262 19.50 5.84 8.37
CA ASP A 262 19.86 7.07 7.66
C ASP A 262 18.79 8.17 7.75
N GLY A 263 17.67 7.92 8.41
CA GLY A 263 16.60 8.90 8.67
C GLY A 263 16.18 9.69 7.42
N ALA A 264 16.25 11.02 7.48
CA ALA A 264 15.84 11.89 6.37
C ALA A 264 16.64 11.68 5.08
N THR A 265 17.90 11.22 5.17
CA THR A 265 18.73 10.94 3.97
C THR A 265 18.17 9.78 3.18
N PHE A 266 17.70 8.72 3.86
CA PHE A 266 17.01 7.62 3.19
C PHE A 266 15.77 8.10 2.44
N TRP A 267 14.95 8.95 3.05
CA TRP A 267 13.73 9.47 2.41
C TRP A 267 14.02 10.40 1.24
N ALA A 268 15.10 11.19 1.32
CA ALA A 268 15.55 11.99 0.18
C ALA A 268 16.00 11.10 -1.00
N ASP A 269 16.75 10.03 -0.74
CA ASP A 269 17.16 9.06 -1.76
C ASP A 269 15.97 8.27 -2.32
N PHE A 270 15.02 7.89 -1.47
CA PHE A 270 13.76 7.26 -1.86
C PHE A 270 12.99 8.11 -2.90
N VAL A 271 12.75 9.37 -2.57
CA VAL A 271 12.04 10.32 -3.45
C VAL A 271 12.83 10.56 -4.74
N TYR A 272 14.15 10.70 -4.66
CA TYR A 272 14.99 10.88 -5.84
C TYR A 272 14.92 9.67 -6.79
N ASN A 273 14.95 8.44 -6.26
CA ASN A 273 14.83 7.23 -7.08
C ASN A 273 13.43 7.08 -7.69
N LEU A 274 12.36 7.44 -6.99
CA LEU A 274 11.00 7.50 -7.55
C LEU A 274 10.93 8.46 -8.74
N ARG A 275 11.49 9.67 -8.59
CA ARG A 275 11.58 10.64 -9.69
C ARG A 275 12.41 10.11 -10.86
N ALA A 276 13.50 9.40 -10.59
CA ALA A 276 14.38 8.84 -11.60
C ALA A 276 13.71 7.78 -12.49
N VAL A 277 12.73 7.04 -11.96
CA VAL A 277 11.92 6.08 -12.74
C VAL A 277 10.66 6.68 -13.35
N GLY A 278 10.43 7.98 -13.12
CA GLY A 278 9.31 8.73 -13.71
C GLY A 278 8.04 8.71 -12.86
N TYR A 279 8.09 8.27 -11.61
CA TYR A 279 6.96 8.40 -10.70
C TYR A 279 6.77 9.86 -10.27
N ASP A 280 5.57 10.38 -10.43
CA ASP A 280 5.20 11.75 -10.06
C ASP A 280 3.82 11.82 -9.35
N GLY A 281 3.36 10.68 -8.83
CA GLY A 281 2.11 10.55 -8.09
C GLY A 281 2.21 11.01 -6.64
N THR A 282 1.35 10.49 -5.79
CA THR A 282 1.23 10.84 -4.38
C THR A 282 2.09 9.93 -3.51
N LEU A 283 2.71 10.52 -2.47
CA LEU A 283 3.32 9.82 -1.34
C LEU A 283 2.32 9.88 -0.18
N ASN A 284 1.56 8.83 0.06
CA ASN A 284 0.57 8.79 1.13
C ASN A 284 1.21 8.37 2.44
N ILE A 285 1.17 9.25 3.43
CA ILE A 285 1.59 8.94 4.80
C ILE A 285 0.69 7.85 5.34
N GLU A 286 1.31 6.74 5.76
CA GLU A 286 0.67 5.68 6.52
C GLU A 286 1.36 5.56 7.87
N HIS A 287 0.61 5.84 8.96
CA HIS A 287 1.14 5.88 10.31
C HIS A 287 0.60 4.73 11.15
N GLU A 288 1.50 3.85 11.57
CA GLU A 288 1.23 2.68 12.41
C GLU A 288 2.29 2.54 13.50
N ASP A 289 2.49 3.56 14.31
CA ASP A 289 3.49 3.56 15.38
C ASP A 289 2.82 3.30 16.75
N ALA A 290 3.16 2.18 17.38
CA ALA A 290 2.63 1.82 18.69
C ALA A 290 3.15 2.70 19.85
N LEU A 291 4.21 3.49 19.62
CA LEU A 291 4.88 4.30 20.65
C LEU A 291 4.69 5.80 20.45
N VAL A 292 4.13 6.24 19.33
CA VAL A 292 3.93 7.66 19.00
C VAL A 292 2.45 7.94 18.74
N ASN A 293 1.95 9.03 19.30
CA ASN A 293 0.58 9.48 19.03
C ASN A 293 0.40 9.78 17.53
N SER A 294 -0.70 9.34 16.93
CA SER A 294 -0.92 9.45 15.49
C SER A 294 -0.92 10.89 14.98
N LEU A 295 -1.45 11.85 15.74
CA LEU A 295 -1.44 13.28 15.33
C LEU A 295 -0.01 13.83 15.31
N GLU A 296 0.81 13.50 16.31
CA GLU A 296 2.22 13.85 16.32
C GLU A 296 2.98 13.15 15.18
N GLY A 297 2.73 11.85 14.99
CA GLY A 297 3.40 11.04 13.97
C GLY A 297 3.10 11.53 12.55
N VAL A 298 1.83 11.79 12.24
CA VAL A 298 1.41 12.37 10.94
C VAL A 298 2.04 13.74 10.72
N GLY A 299 2.06 14.60 11.75
CA GLY A 299 2.71 15.91 11.65
C GLY A 299 4.21 15.80 11.35
N ARG A 300 4.94 14.92 12.04
CA ARG A 300 6.37 14.66 11.79
C ARG A 300 6.62 14.11 10.39
N ALA A 301 5.80 13.17 9.94
CA ALA A 301 5.87 12.58 8.61
C ALA A 301 5.65 13.65 7.51
N ALA A 302 4.63 14.50 7.68
CA ALA A 302 4.35 15.60 6.77
C ALA A 302 5.53 16.58 6.68
N ASP A 303 6.12 16.96 7.82
CA ASP A 303 7.26 17.87 7.85
C ASP A 303 8.51 17.28 7.19
N LEU A 304 8.77 15.99 7.40
CA LEU A 304 9.87 15.29 6.72
C LEU A 304 9.64 15.23 5.21
N LEU A 305 8.46 14.78 4.76
CA LEU A 305 8.19 14.66 3.32
C LEU A 305 8.25 16.01 2.60
N LYS A 306 7.78 17.10 3.21
CA LYS A 306 7.92 18.45 2.64
C LYS A 306 9.38 18.86 2.41
N GLN A 307 10.32 18.38 3.23
CA GLN A 307 11.73 18.70 3.08
C GLN A 307 12.39 17.94 1.94
N VAL A 308 11.90 16.71 1.63
CA VAL A 308 12.57 15.80 0.70
C VAL A 308 11.83 15.63 -0.63
N THR A 309 10.52 15.96 -0.70
CA THR A 309 9.70 15.73 -1.90
C THR A 309 10.07 16.71 -3.01
N LEU A 310 10.25 16.15 -4.22
CA LEU A 310 10.50 16.91 -5.44
C LEU A 310 9.15 17.26 -6.09
N VAL A 311 8.71 18.51 -5.92
CA VAL A 311 7.41 18.99 -6.41
C VAL A 311 7.48 19.39 -7.88
N GLU A 312 8.46 20.25 -8.23
CA GLU A 312 8.57 20.78 -9.58
C GLU A 312 9.14 19.74 -10.57
N PRO A 313 8.70 19.75 -11.82
CA PRO A 313 9.30 18.93 -12.86
C PRO A 313 10.75 19.38 -13.15
N PRO A 314 11.63 18.46 -13.63
CA PRO A 314 12.98 18.85 -14.03
C PRO A 314 12.94 19.80 -15.24
N ASP A 315 13.72 20.88 -15.18
CA ASP A 315 13.79 21.91 -16.22
C ASP A 315 15.19 22.02 -16.90
N TRP A 316 16.14 21.17 -16.47
CA TRP A 316 17.49 21.15 -17.03
C TRP A 316 17.67 20.01 -18.03
N THR A 317 18.25 20.34 -19.17
CA THR A 317 18.69 19.39 -20.19
C THR A 317 20.17 19.63 -20.52
N PRO A 318 21.02 18.56 -20.60
CA PRO A 318 22.41 18.76 -20.98
C PRO A 318 22.50 19.37 -22.41
N ALA A 319 23.33 20.37 -22.55
CA ALA A 319 23.59 20.96 -23.86
C ALA A 319 24.39 19.96 -24.73
N ASN A 320 23.96 19.75 -25.96
CA ASN A 320 24.65 18.91 -26.96
C ASN A 320 24.72 17.39 -26.65
N VAL A 321 23.66 16.80 -26.10
CA VAL A 321 23.51 15.34 -25.97
C VAL A 321 22.47 14.84 -26.97
#